data_a154083b34a4dfb6cad3ed232feb41df
#
_entry.id   a154083b34a4dfb6cad3ed232feb41df
#
_cell.length_a   1.000
_cell.length_b   1.000
_cell.length_c   1.000
_cell.angle_alpha   90.00
_cell.angle_beta   90.00
_cell.angle_gamma   90.00
#
_symmetry.space_group_name_H-M   'P 1'
#
loop_
_entity.id
_entity.type
_entity.pdbx_description
1 polymer ?
#
loop_
_entity_poly.entity_id
_entity_poly.type
_entity_poly.pdbx_seq_one_letter_code
_entity_poly.pdbx_strand_id
1 'polypeptide(L)'
;IRDLQAVSVISGEHIDLAAVQDLASVAIRDSQIDVFKALKQVYKSKSGKDAGRILLNSDKDPDQMISWFTWNNQSMFDNRTLEELSSAMVSADRALATKYKNRAYRSWYWGSVLSAQAAVAMRPMDSAREPFITYPNFLRRGRNGISSSVIENLRKQLDTSKASVREELWP
;
A
#
# COMPACT_ATOMS: atom_id res chain seq x y z
N ILE A 1 24.79 2.88 7.41
CA ILE A 1 26.03 3.72 7.37
C ILE A 1 25.71 5.13 7.91
N ARG A 2 24.69 5.86 7.41
CA ARG A 2 24.34 7.20 7.91
C ARG A 2 24.03 7.23 9.40
N ASP A 3 23.30 6.26 9.90
CA ASP A 3 22.90 6.19 11.32
C ASP A 3 24.12 5.95 12.23
N LEU A 4 25.06 5.12 11.79
CA LEU A 4 26.33 4.90 12.50
C LEU A 4 27.21 6.15 12.51
N GLN A 5 27.22 6.93 11.42
CA GLN A 5 27.91 8.21 11.36
C GLN A 5 27.27 9.23 12.29
N ALA A 6 25.94 9.28 12.36
CA ALA A 6 25.23 10.17 13.28
C ALA A 6 25.54 9.82 14.75
N VAL A 7 25.57 8.53 15.11
CA VAL A 7 25.98 8.06 16.45
C VAL A 7 27.40 8.52 16.76
N SER A 8 28.34 8.30 15.84
CA SER A 8 29.75 8.67 16.01
C SER A 8 29.95 10.18 16.21
N VAL A 9 29.18 11.02 15.52
CA VAL A 9 29.25 12.48 15.66
C VAL A 9 28.71 12.97 17.00
N ILE A 10 27.64 12.33 17.53
CA ILE A 10 27.01 12.74 18.79
C ILE A 10 27.78 12.23 20.00
N SER A 11 28.30 10.99 19.93
CA SER A 11 28.94 10.31 21.06
C SER A 11 30.46 10.53 21.13
N GLY A 12 31.09 11.17 20.13
CA GLY A 12 32.55 11.30 20.06
C GLY A 12 33.24 9.95 19.95
N GLU A 13 34.30 9.75 20.74
CA GLU A 13 35.13 8.54 20.71
C GLU A 13 34.48 7.32 21.42
N HIS A 14 33.51 7.55 22.30
CA HIS A 14 32.81 6.50 23.04
C HIS A 14 31.32 6.46 22.68
N ILE A 15 30.88 5.36 22.09
CA ILE A 15 29.46 5.12 21.79
C ILE A 15 28.81 4.57 23.04
N ASP A 16 27.96 5.39 23.69
CA ASP A 16 27.15 4.95 24.84
C ASP A 16 25.81 4.41 24.37
N LEU A 17 25.30 3.40 25.11
CA LEU A 17 24.00 2.79 24.84
C LEU A 17 22.85 3.80 24.92
N ALA A 18 22.94 4.80 25.80
CA ALA A 18 21.97 5.88 25.91
C ALA A 18 21.89 6.71 24.63
N ALA A 19 23.02 7.09 24.04
CA ALA A 19 23.07 7.83 22.79
C ALA A 19 22.49 7.05 21.60
N VAL A 20 22.70 5.72 21.57
CA VAL A 20 22.09 4.83 20.59
C VAL A 20 20.57 4.75 20.76
N GLN A 21 20.08 4.70 21.99
CA GLN A 21 18.64 4.67 22.28
C GLN A 21 17.96 6.00 21.93
N ASP A 22 18.61 7.13 22.21
CA ASP A 22 18.10 8.45 21.84
C ASP A 22 18.02 8.63 20.33
N LEU A 23 19.04 8.21 19.60
CA LEU A 23 19.02 8.20 18.13
C LEU A 23 17.99 7.25 17.56
N ALA A 24 17.83 6.07 18.13
CA ALA A 24 16.78 5.14 17.76
C ALA A 24 15.38 5.75 17.98
N SER A 25 15.19 6.53 19.05
CA SER A 25 13.92 7.23 19.31
C SER A 25 13.64 8.35 18.30
N VAL A 26 14.67 9.04 17.80
CA VAL A 26 14.56 10.05 16.74
C VAL A 26 14.31 9.38 15.39
N ALA A 27 15.05 8.32 15.07
CA ALA A 27 14.87 7.55 13.85
C ALA A 27 13.48 6.91 13.73
N ILE A 28 12.87 6.51 14.88
CA ILE A 28 11.50 6.00 14.91
C ILE A 28 10.47 7.07 14.52
N ARG A 29 10.72 8.36 14.78
CA ARG A 29 9.81 9.44 14.36
C ARG A 29 9.75 9.62 12.86
N ASP A 30 10.86 9.39 12.16
CA ASP A 30 10.98 9.53 10.70
C ASP A 30 10.88 8.18 9.97
N SER A 31 10.77 7.05 10.69
CA SER A 31 10.65 5.74 10.08
C SER A 31 9.23 5.54 9.52
N GLN A 32 9.16 5.33 8.22
CA GLN A 32 7.94 4.88 7.58
C GLN A 32 7.54 3.50 8.13
N ILE A 33 6.24 3.32 8.35
CA ILE A 33 5.71 2.06 8.85
C ILE A 33 5.62 1.09 7.66
N ASP A 34 6.19 -0.10 7.81
CA ASP A 34 6.03 -1.18 6.83
C ASP A 34 4.55 -1.46 6.54
N VAL A 35 4.22 -1.67 5.26
CA VAL A 35 2.84 -1.82 4.78
C VAL A 35 2.07 -2.94 5.49
N PHE A 36 2.70 -4.07 5.81
CA PHE A 36 2.05 -5.17 6.53
C PHE A 36 1.65 -4.74 7.95
N LYS A 37 2.53 -4.02 8.62
CA LYS A 37 2.30 -3.49 9.96
C LYS A 37 1.25 -2.37 9.93
N ALA A 38 1.33 -1.48 8.95
CA ALA A 38 0.37 -0.40 8.75
C ALA A 38 -1.05 -0.94 8.55
N LEU A 39 -1.25 -1.90 7.65
CA LEU A 39 -2.56 -2.51 7.40
C LEU A 39 -3.11 -3.25 8.63
N LYS A 40 -2.27 -4.02 9.34
CA LYS A 40 -2.69 -4.65 10.60
C LYS A 40 -3.18 -3.63 11.62
N GLN A 41 -2.48 -2.52 11.76
CA GLN A 41 -2.86 -1.45 12.69
C GLN A 41 -4.14 -0.76 12.22
N VAL A 42 -4.32 -0.49 10.92
CA VAL A 42 -5.55 0.08 10.37
C VAL A 42 -6.74 -0.82 10.67
N TYR A 43 -6.66 -2.12 10.37
CA TYR A 43 -7.74 -3.06 10.65
C TYR A 43 -8.05 -3.25 12.14
N LYS A 44 -7.08 -3.03 13.02
CA LYS A 44 -7.28 -3.05 14.48
C LYS A 44 -7.74 -1.70 15.04
N SER A 45 -7.65 -0.64 14.28
CA SER A 45 -7.99 0.71 14.73
C SER A 45 -9.49 0.82 15.02
N LYS A 46 -9.82 1.53 16.11
CA LYS A 46 -11.22 1.86 16.48
C LYS A 46 -11.65 3.21 15.93
N SER A 47 -10.71 4.02 15.49
CA SER A 47 -10.95 5.38 15.01
C SER A 47 -10.49 5.53 13.57
N GLY A 48 -11.38 6.01 12.69
CA GLY A 48 -11.03 6.32 11.30
C GLY A 48 -9.94 7.41 11.18
N LYS A 49 -9.86 8.33 12.16
CA LYS A 49 -8.82 9.35 12.21
C LYS A 49 -7.44 8.75 12.45
N ASP A 50 -7.34 7.82 13.40
CA ASP A 50 -6.08 7.15 13.71
C ASP A 50 -5.66 6.22 12.57
N ALA A 51 -6.61 5.49 11.98
CA ALA A 51 -6.38 4.68 10.80
C ALA A 51 -5.80 5.50 9.63
N GLY A 52 -6.36 6.69 9.39
CA GLY A 52 -5.83 7.60 8.37
C GLY A 52 -4.41 8.05 8.64
N ARG A 53 -4.07 8.37 9.90
CA ARG A 53 -2.69 8.74 10.29
C ARG A 53 -1.70 7.59 10.10
N ILE A 54 -2.09 6.38 10.50
CA ILE A 54 -1.26 5.18 10.32
C ILE A 54 -0.95 4.99 8.84
N LEU A 55 -1.96 5.14 7.99
CA LEU A 55 -1.81 4.95 6.55
C LEU A 55 -0.88 5.98 5.91
N LEU A 56 -0.98 7.24 6.32
CA LEU A 56 -0.12 8.32 5.81
C LEU A 56 1.36 8.14 6.20
N ASN A 57 1.63 7.39 7.27
CA ASN A 57 2.98 7.07 7.72
C ASN A 57 3.50 5.74 7.13
N SER A 58 2.77 5.11 6.21
CA SER A 58 3.22 3.87 5.58
C SER A 58 4.32 4.11 4.54
N ASP A 59 5.10 3.07 4.27
CA ASP A 59 6.18 3.07 3.27
C ASP A 59 5.67 3.01 1.82
N LYS A 60 4.35 2.94 1.61
CA LYS A 60 3.74 2.84 0.28
C LYS A 60 2.96 4.10 -0.06
N ASP A 61 3.02 4.42 -1.35
CA ASP A 61 2.19 5.48 -1.90
C ASP A 61 0.69 5.14 -1.76
N PRO A 62 -0.17 6.15 -1.55
CA PRO A 62 -1.61 5.96 -1.45
C PRO A 62 -2.25 5.21 -2.60
N ASP A 63 -1.78 5.43 -3.82
CA ASP A 63 -2.24 4.71 -5.02
C ASP A 63 -2.00 3.20 -4.90
N GLN A 64 -0.85 2.81 -4.33
CA GLN A 64 -0.53 1.41 -4.07
C GLN A 64 -1.38 0.85 -2.93
N MET A 65 -1.68 1.65 -1.91
CA MET A 65 -2.45 1.22 -0.75
C MET A 65 -3.87 0.78 -1.09
N ILE A 66 -4.52 1.40 -2.08
CA ILE A 66 -5.83 0.93 -2.58
C ILE A 66 -5.75 -0.52 -3.08
N SER A 67 -4.71 -0.86 -3.81
CA SER A 67 -4.47 -2.23 -4.27
C SER A 67 -4.31 -3.22 -3.11
N TRP A 68 -3.58 -2.81 -2.07
CA TRP A 68 -3.40 -3.61 -0.87
C TRP A 68 -4.70 -3.79 -0.09
N PHE A 69 -5.52 -2.74 0.05
CA PHE A 69 -6.85 -2.85 0.68
C PHE A 69 -7.77 -3.75 -0.13
N THR A 70 -7.89 -3.52 -1.44
CA THR A 70 -8.77 -4.32 -2.31
C THR A 70 -8.46 -5.81 -2.24
N TRP A 71 -7.19 -6.16 -2.18
CA TRP A 71 -6.76 -7.55 -2.05
C TRP A 71 -7.10 -8.15 -0.68
N ASN A 72 -6.74 -7.45 0.40
CA ASN A 72 -6.88 -7.99 1.75
C ASN A 72 -8.32 -7.92 2.27
N ASN A 73 -9.12 -6.97 1.82
CA ASN A 73 -10.53 -6.87 2.19
C ASN A 73 -11.31 -8.13 1.84
N GLN A 74 -10.97 -8.83 0.73
CA GLN A 74 -11.63 -10.06 0.33
C GLN A 74 -11.53 -11.18 1.38
N SER A 75 -10.47 -11.20 2.16
CA SER A 75 -10.27 -12.18 3.23
C SER A 75 -10.75 -11.72 4.60
N MET A 76 -11.05 -10.44 4.74
CA MET A 76 -11.37 -9.81 6.03
C MET A 76 -12.87 -9.58 6.24
N PHE A 77 -13.63 -9.44 5.16
CA PHE A 77 -15.03 -9.08 5.21
C PHE A 77 -15.91 -10.12 4.50
N ASP A 78 -17.18 -10.19 4.91
CA ASP A 78 -18.19 -10.99 4.22
C ASP A 78 -18.61 -10.33 2.88
N ASN A 79 -19.30 -11.08 2.03
CA ASN A 79 -19.65 -10.62 0.68
C ASN A 79 -20.50 -9.33 0.69
N ARG A 80 -21.42 -9.18 1.65
CA ARG A 80 -22.29 -8.01 1.73
C ARG A 80 -21.49 -6.75 2.12
N THR A 81 -20.71 -6.87 3.17
CA THR A 81 -19.84 -5.78 3.64
C THR A 81 -18.77 -5.45 2.59
N LEU A 82 -18.28 -6.46 1.86
CA LEU A 82 -17.30 -6.28 0.80
C LEU A 82 -17.86 -5.48 -0.38
N GLU A 83 -19.14 -5.62 -0.73
CA GLU A 83 -19.80 -4.83 -1.77
C GLU A 83 -19.81 -3.33 -1.41
N GLU A 84 -20.27 -3.01 -0.19
CA GLU A 84 -20.29 -1.62 0.31
C GLU A 84 -18.88 -1.04 0.39
N LEU A 85 -17.93 -1.82 0.92
CA LEU A 85 -16.53 -1.43 1.04
C LEU A 85 -15.88 -1.21 -0.33
N SER A 86 -16.20 -2.04 -1.32
CA SER A 86 -15.69 -1.89 -2.69
C SER A 86 -16.17 -0.58 -3.31
N SER A 87 -17.42 -0.19 -3.09
CA SER A 87 -17.95 1.11 -3.53
C SER A 87 -17.22 2.28 -2.90
N ALA A 88 -16.90 2.17 -1.60
CA ALA A 88 -16.09 3.19 -0.90
C ALA A 88 -14.65 3.23 -1.44
N MET A 89 -14.04 2.08 -1.73
CA MET A 89 -12.70 2.02 -2.35
C MET A 89 -12.66 2.65 -3.75
N VAL A 90 -13.68 2.44 -4.57
CA VAL A 90 -13.81 3.11 -5.87
C VAL A 90 -13.89 4.63 -5.71
N SER A 91 -14.61 5.12 -4.68
CA SER A 91 -14.69 6.56 -4.40
C SER A 91 -13.34 7.13 -3.96
N ALA A 92 -12.58 6.39 -3.15
CA ALA A 92 -11.22 6.76 -2.75
C ALA A 92 -10.27 6.78 -3.94
N ASP A 93 -10.33 5.78 -4.82
CA ASP A 93 -9.52 5.70 -6.04
C ASP A 93 -9.81 6.87 -7.00
N ARG A 94 -11.09 7.23 -7.18
CA ARG A 94 -11.47 8.43 -7.94
C ARG A 94 -10.88 9.71 -7.36
N ALA A 95 -10.87 9.84 -6.03
CA ALA A 95 -10.25 10.98 -5.36
C ALA A 95 -8.74 11.03 -5.62
N LEU A 96 -8.06 9.88 -5.59
CA LEU A 96 -6.63 9.77 -5.93
C LEU A 96 -6.38 10.14 -7.41
N ALA A 97 -7.20 9.66 -8.32
CA ALA A 97 -7.07 9.92 -9.75
C ALA A 97 -7.16 11.43 -10.11
N THR A 98 -7.86 12.24 -9.31
CA THR A 98 -7.93 13.70 -9.52
C THR A 98 -6.58 14.40 -9.36
N LYS A 99 -5.63 13.81 -8.64
CA LYS A 99 -4.25 14.28 -8.56
C LYS A 99 -3.60 14.39 -9.95
N TYR A 100 -3.78 13.37 -10.77
CA TYR A 100 -3.19 13.32 -12.10
C TYR A 100 -3.93 14.21 -13.08
N LYS A 101 -5.26 14.20 -13.05
CA LYS A 101 -6.10 14.95 -14.00
C LYS A 101 -6.09 16.46 -13.72
N ASN A 102 -6.22 16.86 -12.47
CA ASN A 102 -6.45 18.26 -12.10
C ASN A 102 -5.30 18.85 -11.26
N ARG A 103 -4.21 18.10 -11.04
CA ARG A 103 -3.12 18.44 -10.12
C ARG A 103 -3.60 18.77 -8.69
N ALA A 104 -4.71 18.11 -8.29
CA ALA A 104 -5.34 18.34 -6.99
C ALA A 104 -4.67 17.50 -5.90
N TYR A 105 -3.49 17.89 -5.45
CA TYR A 105 -2.71 17.12 -4.46
C TYR A 105 -3.43 16.91 -3.12
N ARG A 106 -4.36 17.77 -2.75
CA ARG A 106 -5.23 17.54 -1.57
C ARG A 106 -6.10 16.30 -1.71
N SER A 107 -6.55 15.97 -2.92
CA SER A 107 -7.33 14.77 -3.19
C SER A 107 -6.54 13.48 -2.96
N TRP A 108 -5.24 13.52 -3.17
CA TRP A 108 -4.35 12.41 -2.86
C TRP A 108 -4.34 12.07 -1.36
N TYR A 109 -4.25 13.09 -0.51
CA TYR A 109 -4.37 12.95 0.93
C TYR A 109 -5.74 12.39 1.33
N TRP A 110 -6.82 12.96 0.80
CA TRP A 110 -8.18 12.53 1.11
C TRP A 110 -8.47 11.10 0.64
N GLY A 111 -8.03 10.71 -0.53
CA GLY A 111 -8.20 9.35 -1.03
C GLY A 111 -7.54 8.31 -0.13
N SER A 112 -6.35 8.61 0.40
CA SER A 112 -5.67 7.74 1.38
C SER A 112 -6.46 7.59 2.67
N VAL A 113 -6.88 8.71 3.24
CA VAL A 113 -7.62 8.72 4.51
C VAL A 113 -8.97 8.04 4.37
N LEU A 114 -9.69 8.25 3.27
CA LEU A 114 -10.99 7.63 2.99
C LEU A 114 -10.90 6.11 2.90
N SER A 115 -9.87 5.55 2.27
CA SER A 115 -9.70 4.09 2.19
C SER A 115 -9.51 3.46 3.57
N ALA A 116 -8.72 4.08 4.43
CA ALA A 116 -8.52 3.61 5.80
C ALA A 116 -9.80 3.77 6.65
N GLN A 117 -10.50 4.89 6.53
CA GLN A 117 -11.75 5.14 7.26
C GLN A 117 -12.85 4.17 6.85
N ALA A 118 -12.98 3.86 5.55
CA ALA A 118 -13.93 2.88 5.06
C ALA A 118 -13.66 1.49 5.63
N ALA A 119 -12.41 1.06 5.64
CA ALA A 119 -12.02 -0.23 6.22
C ALA A 119 -12.36 -0.33 7.71
N VAL A 120 -12.19 0.75 8.48
CA VAL A 120 -12.54 0.79 9.91
C VAL A 120 -14.05 0.82 10.12
N ALA A 121 -14.78 1.64 9.35
CA ALA A 121 -16.22 1.81 9.50
C ALA A 121 -17.02 0.54 9.21
N MET A 122 -16.55 -0.28 8.26
CA MET A 122 -17.23 -1.52 7.85
C MET A 122 -16.89 -2.72 8.73
N ARG A 123 -15.87 -2.62 9.57
CA ARG A 123 -15.44 -3.75 10.40
C ARG A 123 -16.36 -3.93 11.60
N PRO A 124 -16.87 -5.14 11.86
CA PRO A 124 -17.59 -5.46 13.09
C PRO A 124 -16.70 -5.22 14.32
N MET A 125 -17.23 -4.53 15.34
CA MET A 125 -16.46 -4.20 16.56
C MET A 125 -15.96 -5.43 17.32
N ASP A 126 -16.61 -6.58 17.17
CA ASP A 126 -16.31 -7.83 17.91
C ASP A 126 -15.42 -8.81 17.13
N SER A 127 -14.78 -8.40 16.07
CA SER A 127 -13.89 -9.27 15.34
C SER A 127 -12.62 -9.57 16.16
N ALA A 128 -12.64 -10.65 16.93
CA ALA A 128 -11.50 -11.19 17.69
C ALA A 128 -10.40 -11.76 16.79
N ARG A 129 -10.67 -11.91 15.49
CA ARG A 129 -9.74 -12.50 14.54
C ARG A 129 -8.59 -11.53 14.23
N GLU A 130 -7.38 -12.02 14.38
CA GLU A 130 -6.21 -11.23 14.00
C GLU A 130 -6.13 -11.03 12.47
N PRO A 131 -5.90 -9.79 11.98
CA PRO A 131 -5.77 -9.54 10.55
C PRO A 131 -4.57 -10.29 9.96
N PHE A 132 -4.84 -11.17 9.01
CA PHE A 132 -3.80 -11.85 8.25
C PHE A 132 -3.60 -11.13 6.92
N ILE A 133 -2.52 -10.35 6.83
CA ILE A 133 -2.22 -9.55 5.65
C ILE A 133 -1.34 -10.32 4.68
N THR A 134 -1.78 -10.37 3.43
CA THR A 134 -1.05 -11.01 2.34
C THR A 134 -0.64 -10.01 1.27
N TYR A 135 0.44 -10.33 0.56
CA TYR A 135 0.88 -9.54 -0.58
C TYR A 135 -0.10 -9.68 -1.75
N PRO A 136 -0.55 -8.58 -2.39
CA PRO A 136 -1.43 -8.66 -3.55
C PRO A 136 -0.78 -9.40 -4.72
N ASN A 137 -1.28 -10.61 -5.03
CA ASN A 137 -0.67 -11.47 -6.05
C ASN A 137 -0.70 -10.86 -7.45
N PHE A 138 -1.69 -10.03 -7.76
CA PHE A 138 -1.75 -9.34 -9.07
C PHE A 138 -0.62 -8.34 -9.27
N LEU A 139 -0.06 -7.77 -8.19
CA LEU A 139 1.11 -6.89 -8.28
C LEU A 139 2.39 -7.66 -8.67
N ARG A 140 2.43 -8.97 -8.41
CA ARG A 140 3.54 -9.84 -8.85
C ARG A 140 3.50 -10.11 -10.36
N ARG A 141 2.31 -10.04 -10.95
CA ARG A 141 2.10 -10.36 -12.38
C ARG A 141 2.56 -9.23 -13.32
N GLY A 142 2.85 -8.05 -12.83
CA GLY A 142 3.32 -6.92 -13.63
C GLY A 142 4.63 -7.10 -14.39
N ARG A 143 5.34 -8.22 -14.18
CA ARG A 143 6.52 -8.62 -14.96
C ARG A 143 6.31 -9.83 -15.87
N ASN A 144 5.25 -10.60 -15.66
CA ASN A 144 4.92 -11.77 -16.47
C ASN A 144 3.60 -11.52 -17.21
N GLY A 145 3.53 -10.37 -17.89
CA GLY A 145 2.39 -10.04 -18.75
C GLY A 145 2.00 -11.21 -19.61
N ILE A 146 0.84 -11.18 -20.19
CA ILE A 146 0.20 -12.13 -21.12
C ILE A 146 0.83 -13.54 -21.10
N SER A 147 0.04 -14.56 -20.86
CA SER A 147 0.47 -15.95 -20.93
C SER A 147 1.35 -16.19 -22.15
N SER A 148 2.50 -16.84 -21.98
CA SER A 148 3.43 -17.16 -23.08
C SER A 148 2.73 -17.84 -24.26
N SER A 149 1.65 -18.61 -24.00
CA SER A 149 0.81 -19.25 -25.01
C SER A 149 0.02 -18.25 -25.84
N VAL A 150 -0.50 -17.18 -25.22
CA VAL A 150 -1.25 -16.12 -25.94
C VAL A 150 -0.30 -15.36 -26.85
N ILE A 151 0.86 -14.97 -26.36
CA ILE A 151 1.89 -14.30 -27.18
C ILE A 151 2.33 -15.20 -28.33
N GLU A 152 2.50 -16.48 -28.10
CA GLU A 152 2.89 -17.44 -29.14
C GLU A 152 1.81 -17.58 -30.22
N ASN A 153 0.54 -17.65 -29.83
CA ASN A 153 -0.59 -17.72 -30.76
C ASN A 153 -0.73 -16.42 -31.59
N LEU A 154 -0.61 -15.27 -30.94
CA LEU A 154 -0.65 -13.97 -31.62
C LEU A 154 0.54 -13.82 -32.59
N ARG A 155 1.74 -14.21 -32.17
CA ARG A 155 2.91 -14.22 -33.03
C ARG A 155 2.67 -15.04 -34.31
N LYS A 156 2.07 -16.21 -34.18
CA LYS A 156 1.78 -17.09 -35.32
C LYS A 156 0.72 -16.52 -36.24
N GLN A 157 -0.34 -15.89 -35.66
CA GLN A 157 -1.41 -15.31 -36.43
C GLN A 157 -1.01 -14.04 -37.17
N LEU A 158 -0.15 -13.21 -36.55
CA LEU A 158 0.29 -11.93 -37.08
C LEU A 158 1.62 -12.03 -37.85
N ASP A 159 2.22 -13.20 -37.91
CA ASP A 159 3.52 -13.46 -38.56
C ASP A 159 4.61 -12.44 -38.11
N THR A 160 4.66 -12.13 -36.81
CA THR A 160 5.54 -11.12 -36.23
C THR A 160 6.45 -11.73 -35.15
N SER A 161 7.39 -10.93 -34.63
CA SER A 161 8.23 -11.34 -33.52
C SER A 161 7.51 -11.27 -32.16
N LYS A 162 7.95 -12.05 -31.18
CA LYS A 162 7.44 -11.96 -29.79
C LYS A 162 7.64 -10.57 -29.18
N ALA A 163 8.70 -9.87 -29.57
CA ALA A 163 8.99 -8.53 -29.11
C ALA A 163 7.96 -7.53 -29.67
N SER A 164 7.70 -7.58 -30.98
CA SER A 164 6.71 -6.75 -31.66
C SER A 164 5.31 -6.95 -31.08
N VAL A 165 4.89 -8.21 -30.84
CA VAL A 165 3.59 -8.50 -30.19
C VAL A 165 3.48 -7.87 -28.80
N ARG A 166 4.57 -7.83 -28.04
CA ARG A 166 4.57 -7.21 -26.70
C ARG A 166 4.54 -5.70 -26.73
N GLU A 167 5.22 -5.08 -27.69
CA GLU A 167 5.31 -3.63 -27.84
C GLU A 167 4.06 -3.02 -28.43
N GLU A 168 3.46 -3.67 -29.44
CA GLU A 168 2.33 -3.11 -30.17
C GLU A 168 0.97 -3.37 -29.51
N LEU A 169 0.82 -4.51 -28.82
CA LEU A 169 -0.46 -4.90 -28.22
C LEU A 169 -0.58 -4.57 -26.75
N TRP A 170 0.50 -4.08 -26.12
CA TRP A 170 0.46 -3.71 -24.71
C TRP A 170 1.26 -2.44 -24.48
N PRO A 171 0.59 -1.28 -24.45
CA PRO A 171 1.22 -0.03 -24.06
C PRO A 171 1.60 0.00 -22.58
#